data_66b709fe9f78bb6f2a457444e26adf7e
#
_entry.id   66b709fe9f78bb6f2a457444e26adf7e
#
_cell.length_a   1.000
_cell.length_b   1.000
_cell.length_c   1.000
_cell.angle_alpha   90.00
_cell.angle_beta   90.00
_cell.angle_gamma   90.00
#
_symmetry.space_group_name_H-M   'P 1'
#
loop_
_entity.id
_entity.type
_entity.pdbx_description
1 polymer ?
#
loop_
_entity_poly.entity_id
_entity_poly.type
_entity_poly.pdbx_seq_one_letter_code
_entity_poly.pdbx_strand_id
1 'polypeptide(L)'
;MTDTEELCNQDSELVDAIDNTIAKSFVYYHDDHVAISPKPWNTKIIISNKRSFEAAKAYKWKRVAVLDFANNHSPWWAPHRSWAQEESLCRCSTLYPCLIWWDNYNKFYQRHIDQFSHWEIDAYGNDDILYLPDIIVFKSDEDIPLLQDKSEWFKVDIIVSAAPELYYAENYRNQRLENIIKSRIKHILDIAYQQHIEVLILWAFWCWAFHNPPQLVAKVFKELLKDYDFEIVEFPIFYRNDIWAENYDIFKQTFNWDISDNQKFNLERFKEAQAENYERALEEIRNWKKETHWMWYIFPQIAWLGHSTISQKYSITSLEEAIAYLKDKELRNHLIEISLALLDLKENVSEDIFWIIDAMKLQSCMTLFLQAEPDNEVFNSVLQKFYNWELDPRTLSILWVLWEELHAKIESSWPNKYIWDNKEEFKELSKKREELIKKMGK
;
A
#
# COMPACT_ATOMS: atom_id res chain seq x y z
N MET A 1 24.97 -18.01 14.26
CA MET A 1 25.56 -18.04 12.91
C MET A 1 26.73 -18.99 12.81
N THR A 2 27.76 -18.86 13.61
CA THR A 2 28.91 -19.77 13.60
C THR A 2 28.51 -21.26 13.50
N ASP A 3 27.48 -21.66 14.29
CA ASP A 3 26.94 -23.02 14.23
C ASP A 3 26.21 -23.36 12.92
N THR A 4 25.63 -22.37 12.22
CA THR A 4 25.01 -22.57 10.88
C THR A 4 26.10 -22.81 9.83
N GLU A 5 27.17 -22.00 9.85
CA GLU A 5 28.32 -22.17 8.96
C GLU A 5 29.04 -23.50 9.19
N GLU A 6 29.22 -23.87 10.46
CA GLU A 6 29.80 -25.18 10.81
C GLU A 6 28.96 -26.35 10.26
N LEU A 7 27.64 -26.31 10.42
CA LEU A 7 26.74 -27.32 9.86
C LEU A 7 26.79 -27.35 8.34
N CYS A 8 26.75 -26.21 7.67
CA CYS A 8 26.86 -26.11 6.21
C CYS A 8 28.19 -26.67 5.67
N ASN A 9 29.24 -26.68 6.48
CA ASN A 9 30.56 -27.23 6.08
C ASN A 9 30.77 -28.69 6.48
N GLN A 10 30.00 -29.23 7.44
CA GLN A 10 30.24 -30.55 8.04
C GLN A 10 29.18 -31.59 7.66
N ASP A 11 27.92 -31.21 7.48
CA ASP A 11 26.85 -32.10 7.07
C ASP A 11 26.87 -32.31 5.56
N SER A 12 27.12 -33.56 5.12
CA SER A 12 27.27 -33.90 3.69
C SER A 12 26.05 -33.58 2.85
N GLU A 13 24.84 -33.67 3.42
CA GLU A 13 23.59 -33.32 2.72
C GLU A 13 23.49 -31.81 2.46
N LEU A 14 23.95 -30.98 3.40
CA LEU A 14 23.98 -29.53 3.24
C LEU A 14 25.08 -29.10 2.27
N VAL A 15 26.26 -29.75 2.31
CA VAL A 15 27.35 -29.52 1.32
C VAL A 15 26.87 -29.82 -0.10
N ASP A 16 26.29 -30.99 -0.31
CA ASP A 16 25.79 -31.40 -1.63
C ASP A 16 24.68 -30.47 -2.13
N ALA A 17 23.82 -29.98 -1.21
CA ALA A 17 22.76 -29.01 -1.53
C ALA A 17 23.32 -27.65 -1.94
N ILE A 18 24.35 -27.15 -1.24
CA ILE A 18 25.02 -25.89 -1.58
C ILE A 18 25.65 -25.98 -2.96
N ASP A 19 26.41 -27.05 -3.24
CA ASP A 19 27.03 -27.27 -4.55
C ASP A 19 25.99 -27.35 -5.67
N ASN A 20 24.88 -28.05 -5.43
CA ASN A 20 23.79 -28.16 -6.39
C ASN A 20 23.09 -26.80 -6.64
N THR A 21 22.85 -26.02 -5.59
CA THR A 21 22.28 -24.66 -5.71
C THR A 21 23.21 -23.77 -6.51
N ILE A 22 24.50 -23.74 -6.18
CA ILE A 22 25.50 -22.93 -6.88
C ILE A 22 25.57 -23.29 -8.37
N ALA A 23 25.57 -24.58 -8.69
CA ALA A 23 25.61 -25.05 -10.08
C ALA A 23 24.38 -24.65 -10.90
N LYS A 24 23.25 -24.37 -10.25
CA LYS A 24 21.98 -23.99 -10.89
C LYS A 24 21.63 -22.51 -10.70
N SER A 25 22.40 -21.78 -9.92
CA SER A 25 22.16 -20.36 -9.67
C SER A 25 22.29 -19.55 -10.96
N PHE A 26 21.48 -18.51 -11.07
CA PHE A 26 21.46 -17.64 -12.24
C PHE A 26 21.17 -16.19 -11.87
N VAL A 27 21.84 -15.24 -12.52
CA VAL A 27 21.55 -13.82 -12.39
C VAL A 27 20.75 -13.38 -13.61
N TYR A 28 19.55 -12.87 -13.37
CA TYR A 28 18.73 -12.19 -14.35
C TYR A 28 19.06 -10.68 -14.29
N TYR A 29 19.51 -10.12 -15.39
CA TYR A 29 19.82 -8.71 -15.45
C TYR A 29 18.57 -7.88 -15.75
N HIS A 30 18.58 -6.60 -15.41
CA HIS A 30 17.46 -5.69 -15.51
C HIS A 30 16.88 -5.53 -16.93
N ASP A 31 17.63 -5.86 -17.96
CA ASP A 31 17.25 -5.88 -19.38
C ASP A 31 16.88 -7.26 -19.91
N ASP A 32 16.95 -8.30 -19.07
CA ASP A 32 16.46 -9.63 -19.40
C ASP A 32 14.92 -9.65 -19.36
N HIS A 33 14.28 -9.47 -20.51
CA HIS A 33 12.83 -9.45 -20.58
C HIS A 33 12.25 -10.87 -20.71
N VAL A 34 11.45 -11.23 -19.71
CA VAL A 34 10.65 -12.45 -19.74
C VAL A 34 9.29 -12.14 -20.36
N ALA A 35 8.99 -12.72 -21.53
CA ALA A 35 7.68 -12.57 -22.16
C ALA A 35 6.66 -13.47 -21.44
N ILE A 36 5.73 -12.89 -20.71
CA ILE A 36 4.62 -13.61 -20.08
C ILE A 36 3.33 -13.22 -20.80
N SER A 37 2.53 -14.25 -21.15
CA SER A 37 1.16 -14.03 -21.61
C SER A 37 0.25 -13.92 -20.39
N PRO A 38 -0.49 -12.81 -20.22
CA PRO A 38 -1.43 -12.65 -19.12
C PRO A 38 -2.43 -13.79 -19.08
N LYS A 39 -2.69 -14.35 -17.90
CA LYS A 39 -3.67 -15.40 -17.69
C LYS A 39 -4.83 -14.90 -16.83
N PRO A 40 -6.01 -15.56 -16.87
CA PRO A 40 -7.10 -15.25 -15.94
C PRO A 40 -6.61 -15.43 -14.51
N TRP A 41 -6.73 -14.37 -13.74
CA TRP A 41 -6.30 -14.37 -12.35
C TRP A 41 -7.11 -15.36 -11.49
N ASN A 42 -6.42 -16.28 -10.84
CA ASN A 42 -6.98 -17.26 -9.89
C ASN A 42 -6.05 -17.45 -8.68
N THR A 43 -5.18 -16.49 -8.42
CA THR A 43 -4.20 -16.54 -7.34
C THR A 43 -4.87 -16.33 -5.99
N LYS A 44 -4.68 -17.24 -5.04
CA LYS A 44 -5.08 -17.05 -3.64
C LYS A 44 -4.07 -16.15 -2.94
N ILE A 45 -4.52 -14.99 -2.47
CA ILE A 45 -3.70 -14.06 -1.68
C ILE A 45 -3.92 -14.30 -0.19
N ILE A 46 -2.83 -14.40 0.57
CA ILE A 46 -2.84 -14.56 2.03
C ILE A 46 -1.98 -13.47 2.66
N ILE A 47 -2.51 -12.77 3.66
CA ILE A 47 -1.75 -11.87 4.51
C ILE A 47 -1.68 -12.51 5.90
N SER A 48 -0.47 -12.78 6.39
CA SER A 48 -0.28 -13.49 7.66
C SER A 48 0.71 -12.81 8.58
N ASN A 49 0.55 -12.99 9.89
CA ASN A 49 1.55 -12.57 10.88
C ASN A 49 2.52 -13.72 11.13
N LYS A 50 3.41 -13.97 10.18
CA LYS A 50 4.43 -15.01 10.23
C LYS A 50 5.76 -14.46 9.74
N ARG A 51 6.84 -15.22 9.98
CA ARG A 51 8.13 -15.02 9.33
C ARG A 51 8.18 -15.75 7.99
N SER A 52 9.15 -15.41 7.14
CA SER A 52 9.21 -15.90 5.76
C SER A 52 9.31 -17.43 5.67
N PHE A 53 10.24 -18.06 6.40
CA PHE A 53 10.37 -19.53 6.37
C PHE A 53 9.29 -20.25 7.18
N GLU A 54 8.74 -19.62 8.21
CA GLU A 54 7.56 -20.13 8.91
C GLU A 54 6.36 -20.24 7.95
N ALA A 55 6.14 -19.23 7.11
CA ALA A 55 5.10 -19.28 6.08
C ALA A 55 5.41 -20.32 5.00
N ALA A 56 6.64 -20.34 4.49
CA ALA A 56 7.08 -21.28 3.46
C ALA A 56 6.93 -22.75 3.89
N LYS A 57 7.22 -23.06 5.16
CA LYS A 57 7.12 -24.44 5.73
C LYS A 57 5.71 -25.03 5.58
N ALA A 58 4.68 -24.19 5.59
CA ALA A 58 3.29 -24.65 5.40
C ALA A 58 3.04 -25.24 4.00
N TYR A 59 3.94 -25.01 3.05
CA TYR A 59 3.83 -25.45 1.66
C TYR A 59 5.02 -26.31 1.21
N LYS A 60 5.73 -26.97 2.13
CA LYS A 60 6.98 -27.71 1.88
C LYS A 60 6.90 -28.82 0.79
N TRP A 61 5.70 -29.20 0.38
CA TRP A 61 5.45 -30.18 -0.70
C TRP A 61 5.18 -29.56 -2.07
N LYS A 62 5.23 -28.23 -2.17
CA LYS A 62 5.07 -27.45 -3.40
C LYS A 62 6.39 -26.81 -3.80
N ARG A 63 6.45 -26.29 -5.02
CA ARG A 63 7.55 -25.43 -5.42
C ARG A 63 7.35 -24.04 -4.87
N VAL A 64 8.07 -23.70 -3.81
CA VAL A 64 7.96 -22.46 -3.06
C VAL A 64 9.15 -21.56 -3.39
N ALA A 65 8.91 -20.30 -3.73
CA ALA A 65 9.96 -19.28 -3.72
C ALA A 65 9.73 -18.26 -2.62
N VAL A 66 10.83 -17.84 -1.98
CA VAL A 66 10.85 -16.80 -0.95
C VAL A 66 11.65 -15.62 -1.50
N LEU A 67 11.09 -14.42 -1.42
CA LEU A 67 11.78 -13.19 -1.77
C LEU A 67 12.72 -12.79 -0.64
N ASP A 68 13.99 -12.62 -0.99
CA ASP A 68 15.05 -12.10 -0.11
C ASP A 68 15.27 -10.61 -0.35
N PHE A 69 15.27 -9.82 0.72
CA PHE A 69 15.41 -8.35 0.70
C PHE A 69 16.87 -7.96 0.78
N ALA A 70 17.58 -8.25 -0.28
CA ALA A 70 19.00 -8.03 -0.34
C ALA A 70 19.40 -6.56 -0.23
N ASN A 71 20.58 -6.34 0.32
CA ASN A 71 21.30 -5.10 0.15
C ASN A 71 21.97 -5.09 -1.24
N ASN A 72 22.08 -3.91 -1.87
CA ASN A 72 22.73 -3.76 -3.17
C ASN A 72 24.24 -4.08 -3.16
N HIS A 73 24.91 -3.92 -2.04
CA HIS A 73 26.38 -3.87 -1.99
C HIS A 73 26.99 -5.02 -1.21
N SER A 74 26.24 -5.69 -0.34
CA SER A 74 26.81 -6.69 0.54
C SER A 74 25.73 -7.69 0.96
N PRO A 75 25.96 -8.99 0.71
CA PRO A 75 25.13 -10.01 1.33
C PRO A 75 25.36 -9.93 2.84
N TRP A 76 24.25 -9.93 3.60
CA TRP A 76 24.36 -10.00 5.04
C TRP A 76 25.18 -8.86 5.69
N TRP A 77 24.65 -7.64 5.65
CA TRP A 77 25.35 -6.44 6.13
C TRP A 77 25.69 -6.44 7.63
N ALA A 78 24.89 -7.10 8.48
CA ALA A 78 25.09 -7.10 9.94
C ALA A 78 24.73 -8.45 10.61
N PRO A 79 25.47 -9.52 10.34
CA PRO A 79 25.08 -10.91 10.65
C PRO A 79 24.83 -11.22 12.12
N HIS A 80 25.53 -10.53 13.02
CA HIS A 80 25.48 -10.78 14.46
C HIS A 80 24.57 -9.80 15.22
N ARG A 81 24.02 -8.79 14.59
CA ARG A 81 23.31 -7.68 15.25
C ARG A 81 21.97 -7.33 14.58
N SER A 82 21.75 -7.68 13.33
CA SER A 82 20.52 -7.36 12.61
C SER A 82 19.50 -8.48 12.75
N TRP A 83 18.25 -8.06 12.92
CA TRP A 83 17.07 -8.90 12.89
C TRP A 83 16.30 -8.72 11.57
N ALA A 84 17.00 -8.20 10.53
CA ALA A 84 16.42 -8.05 9.21
C ALA A 84 16.15 -9.43 8.58
N GLN A 85 15.36 -9.43 7.52
CA GLN A 85 14.86 -10.66 6.94
C GLN A 85 15.99 -11.50 6.30
N GLU A 86 16.89 -10.89 5.50
CA GLU A 86 18.03 -11.60 4.89
C GLU A 86 18.88 -12.33 5.94
N GLU A 87 19.19 -11.65 7.07
CA GLU A 87 19.97 -12.26 8.14
C GLU A 87 19.22 -13.40 8.84
N SER A 88 17.89 -13.31 8.96
CA SER A 88 17.09 -14.42 9.48
C SER A 88 17.13 -15.62 8.54
N LEU A 89 16.95 -15.39 7.24
CA LEU A 89 17.03 -16.45 6.22
C LEU A 89 18.41 -17.13 6.23
N CYS A 90 19.49 -16.35 6.27
CA CYS A 90 20.86 -16.86 6.33
C CYS A 90 21.16 -17.68 7.59
N ARG A 91 20.58 -17.33 8.74
CA ARG A 91 20.76 -18.09 10.00
C ARG A 91 20.06 -19.45 9.99
N CYS A 92 19.05 -19.62 9.16
CA CYS A 92 18.16 -20.79 9.18
C CYS A 92 18.41 -21.77 8.05
N SER A 93 19.26 -21.44 7.05
CA SER A 93 19.34 -22.18 5.80
C SER A 93 20.74 -22.21 5.20
N THR A 94 20.86 -22.89 4.06
CA THR A 94 22.07 -22.93 3.21
C THR A 94 22.24 -21.67 2.35
N LEU A 95 21.52 -20.58 2.63
CA LEU A 95 21.51 -19.39 1.79
C LEU A 95 22.85 -18.66 1.78
N TYR A 96 23.42 -18.38 2.95
CA TYR A 96 24.63 -17.56 3.07
C TYR A 96 25.83 -18.05 2.22
N PRO A 97 26.27 -19.32 2.29
CA PRO A 97 27.35 -19.80 1.45
C PRO A 97 27.05 -19.67 -0.07
N CYS A 98 25.79 -19.74 -0.47
CA CYS A 98 25.39 -19.53 -1.87
C CYS A 98 25.47 -18.05 -2.29
N LEU A 99 25.15 -17.11 -1.39
CA LEU A 99 25.25 -15.67 -1.67
C LEU A 99 26.71 -15.22 -1.83
N ILE A 100 27.61 -15.70 -0.95
CA ILE A 100 29.04 -15.32 -0.97
C ILE A 100 29.87 -16.15 -1.95
N TRP A 101 29.28 -17.12 -2.63
CA TRP A 101 29.97 -17.87 -3.67
C TRP A 101 30.51 -16.92 -4.74
N TRP A 102 31.78 -17.13 -5.13
CA TRP A 102 32.53 -16.20 -5.99
C TRP A 102 31.74 -15.69 -7.21
N ASP A 103 31.12 -16.59 -7.96
CA ASP A 103 30.36 -16.22 -9.16
C ASP A 103 29.11 -15.40 -8.84
N ASN A 104 28.33 -15.82 -7.83
CA ASN A 104 27.12 -15.13 -7.42
C ASN A 104 27.43 -13.75 -6.85
N TYR A 105 28.46 -13.67 -6.00
CA TYR A 105 28.93 -12.41 -5.44
C TYR A 105 29.38 -11.43 -6.52
N ASN A 106 30.21 -11.88 -7.48
CA ASN A 106 30.74 -11.00 -8.52
C ASN A 106 29.65 -10.56 -9.51
N LYS A 107 28.76 -11.48 -9.91
CA LYS A 107 27.72 -11.22 -10.91
C LYS A 107 26.60 -10.35 -10.37
N PHE A 108 26.35 -10.36 -9.05
CA PHE A 108 25.30 -9.59 -8.41
C PHE A 108 25.84 -8.42 -7.58
N TYR A 109 26.47 -8.67 -6.44
CA TYR A 109 26.89 -7.61 -5.50
C TYR A 109 28.03 -6.75 -6.03
N GLN A 110 29.13 -7.37 -6.49
CA GLN A 110 30.26 -6.61 -7.01
C GLN A 110 29.89 -5.79 -8.24
N ARG A 111 29.05 -6.35 -9.12
CA ARG A 111 28.51 -5.62 -10.26
C ARG A 111 27.77 -4.35 -9.83
N HIS A 112 26.90 -4.41 -8.82
CA HIS A 112 26.20 -3.23 -8.31
C HIS A 112 27.17 -2.20 -7.71
N ILE A 113 28.19 -2.65 -6.97
CA ILE A 113 29.23 -1.78 -6.43
C ILE A 113 29.96 -1.05 -7.57
N ASP A 114 30.34 -1.78 -8.60
CA ASP A 114 31.04 -1.21 -9.75
C ASP A 114 30.17 -0.22 -10.50
N GLN A 115 28.93 -0.56 -10.80
CA GLN A 115 27.97 0.32 -11.46
C GLN A 115 27.69 1.59 -10.64
N PHE A 116 27.52 1.46 -9.32
CA PHE A 116 27.35 2.61 -8.44
C PHE A 116 28.57 3.52 -8.41
N SER A 117 29.78 2.93 -8.33
CA SER A 117 31.04 3.67 -8.33
C SER A 117 31.32 4.43 -9.63
N HIS A 118 30.80 3.92 -10.77
CA HIS A 118 30.89 4.53 -12.08
C HIS A 118 29.69 5.42 -12.44
N TRP A 119 28.78 5.66 -11.50
CA TRP A 119 27.56 6.47 -11.70
C TRP A 119 26.60 5.90 -12.77
N GLU A 120 26.65 4.60 -13.03
CA GLU A 120 25.74 3.92 -13.96
C GLU A 120 24.39 3.66 -13.32
N ILE A 121 24.37 3.44 -12.00
CA ILE A 121 23.18 3.36 -11.17
C ILE A 121 23.26 4.34 -10.00
N ASP A 122 22.10 4.76 -9.48
CA ASP A 122 22.00 5.58 -8.28
C ASP A 122 21.58 4.76 -7.06
N ALA A 123 21.22 5.42 -5.96
CA ALA A 123 20.76 4.78 -4.72
C ALA A 123 19.50 3.90 -4.90
N TYR A 124 18.74 4.09 -5.97
CA TYR A 124 17.63 3.20 -6.29
C TYR A 124 18.08 1.83 -6.83
N GLY A 125 19.35 1.67 -7.21
CA GLY A 125 19.89 0.44 -7.80
C GLY A 125 19.29 0.13 -9.16
N ASN A 126 19.32 -1.16 -9.52
CA ASN A 126 18.70 -1.69 -10.73
C ASN A 126 17.77 -2.87 -10.40
N ASP A 127 17.16 -3.49 -11.42
CA ASP A 127 16.22 -4.59 -11.28
C ASP A 127 16.90 -5.96 -11.45
N ASP A 128 18.25 -6.06 -11.30
CA ASP A 128 18.95 -7.35 -11.34
C ASP A 128 18.45 -8.28 -10.22
N ILE A 129 18.34 -9.57 -10.52
CA ILE A 129 17.86 -10.60 -9.60
C ILE A 129 18.82 -11.78 -9.62
N LEU A 130 19.26 -12.22 -8.42
CA LEU A 130 19.96 -13.49 -8.26
C LEU A 130 18.94 -14.57 -7.84
N TYR A 131 18.81 -15.61 -8.65
CA TYR A 131 17.94 -16.73 -8.38
C TYR A 131 18.73 -17.93 -7.86
N LEU A 132 18.34 -18.47 -6.70
CA LEU A 132 18.98 -19.56 -5.99
C LEU A 132 17.98 -20.69 -5.74
N PRO A 133 17.95 -21.75 -6.56
CA PRO A 133 17.03 -22.86 -6.37
C PRO A 133 17.49 -23.82 -5.27
N ASP A 134 16.54 -24.59 -4.72
CA ASP A 134 16.79 -25.72 -3.81
C ASP A 134 17.52 -25.36 -2.49
N ILE A 135 17.43 -24.17 -1.98
CA ILE A 135 17.96 -23.78 -0.64
C ILE A 135 17.33 -24.65 0.44
N ILE A 136 18.13 -25.32 1.27
CA ILE A 136 17.62 -26.10 2.41
C ILE A 136 17.46 -25.22 3.64
N VAL A 137 16.24 -25.22 4.18
CA VAL A 137 15.92 -24.65 5.49
C VAL A 137 16.00 -25.76 6.53
N PHE A 138 16.94 -25.67 7.46
CA PHE A 138 17.25 -26.71 8.44
C PHE A 138 17.14 -26.24 9.92
N LYS A 139 16.89 -24.94 10.15
CA LYS A 139 16.60 -24.38 11.47
C LYS A 139 15.23 -23.70 11.50
N SER A 140 14.67 -23.56 12.70
CA SER A 140 13.45 -22.79 12.91
C SER A 140 13.67 -21.30 12.60
N ASP A 141 12.66 -20.63 12.01
CA ASP A 141 12.66 -19.19 11.73
C ASP A 141 12.16 -18.44 12.98
N GLU A 142 12.99 -18.41 14.01
CA GLU A 142 12.71 -17.79 15.30
C GLU A 142 13.84 -16.82 15.67
N ASP A 143 13.67 -16.08 16.78
CA ASP A 143 14.70 -15.17 17.28
C ASP A 143 16.01 -15.89 17.60
N ILE A 144 15.89 -17.09 18.13
CA ILE A 144 17.00 -18.00 18.37
C ILE A 144 16.71 -19.26 17.53
N PRO A 145 17.25 -19.34 16.31
CA PRO A 145 17.02 -20.47 15.44
C PRO A 145 17.52 -21.77 16.04
N LEU A 146 16.66 -22.78 16.10
CA LEU A 146 16.98 -24.11 16.61
C LEU A 146 17.09 -25.09 15.44
N LEU A 147 18.14 -25.93 15.48
CA LEU A 147 18.31 -27.01 14.51
C LEU A 147 17.10 -27.96 14.60
N GLN A 148 16.52 -28.29 13.47
CA GLN A 148 15.37 -29.18 13.35
C GLN A 148 15.80 -30.59 13.01
N ASP A 149 14.95 -31.57 13.30
CA ASP A 149 15.15 -32.94 12.81
C ASP A 149 15.20 -32.93 11.27
N LYS A 150 16.04 -33.80 10.68
CA LYS A 150 16.20 -33.88 9.22
C LYS A 150 14.88 -34.12 8.46
N SER A 151 13.91 -34.79 9.07
CA SER A 151 12.56 -35.01 8.52
C SER A 151 11.72 -33.72 8.37
N GLU A 152 12.12 -32.67 9.10
CA GLU A 152 11.48 -31.35 9.07
C GLU A 152 12.19 -30.37 8.13
N TRP A 153 13.36 -30.74 7.60
CA TRP A 153 14.07 -29.94 6.63
C TRP A 153 13.24 -29.84 5.34
N PHE A 154 13.28 -28.69 4.70
CA PHE A 154 12.54 -28.48 3.46
C PHE A 154 13.32 -27.56 2.52
N LYS A 155 12.94 -27.60 1.25
CA LYS A 155 13.57 -26.80 0.20
C LYS A 155 12.69 -25.65 -0.20
N VAL A 156 13.35 -24.53 -0.54
CA VAL A 156 12.73 -23.35 -1.16
C VAL A 156 13.67 -22.80 -2.21
N ASP A 157 13.11 -22.13 -3.20
CA ASP A 157 13.88 -21.28 -4.09
C ASP A 157 13.98 -19.88 -3.48
N ILE A 158 15.09 -19.20 -3.65
CA ILE A 158 15.26 -17.81 -3.16
C ILE A 158 15.39 -16.87 -4.36
N ILE A 159 14.61 -15.81 -4.35
CA ILE A 159 14.68 -14.70 -5.29
C ILE A 159 15.33 -13.52 -4.56
N VAL A 160 16.60 -13.26 -4.84
CA VAL A 160 17.36 -12.17 -4.23
C VAL A 160 17.18 -10.92 -5.05
N SER A 161 16.58 -9.90 -4.48
CA SER A 161 16.34 -8.61 -5.15
C SER A 161 16.60 -7.46 -4.20
N ALA A 162 17.40 -6.51 -4.65
CA ALA A 162 17.77 -5.36 -3.84
C ALA A 162 16.66 -4.30 -3.83
N ALA A 163 16.44 -3.70 -2.65
CA ALA A 163 15.48 -2.61 -2.49
C ALA A 163 15.99 -1.30 -3.11
N PRO A 164 15.09 -0.42 -3.61
CA PRO A 164 15.43 0.99 -3.76
C PRO A 164 15.76 1.57 -2.39
N GLU A 165 16.97 2.13 -2.22
CA GLU A 165 17.36 2.75 -0.97
C GLU A 165 16.90 4.20 -0.93
N LEU A 166 15.89 4.49 -0.10
CA LEU A 166 15.32 5.83 0.02
C LEU A 166 15.93 6.65 1.16
N TYR A 167 16.85 6.09 1.91
CA TYR A 167 17.46 6.75 3.07
C TYR A 167 18.16 8.07 2.75
N TYR A 168 18.69 8.21 1.54
CA TYR A 168 19.40 9.41 1.05
C TYR A 168 18.66 10.16 -0.06
N ALA A 169 17.42 9.77 -0.38
CA ALA A 169 16.69 10.38 -1.47
C ALA A 169 15.91 11.63 -0.99
N GLU A 170 16.23 12.79 -1.53
CA GLU A 170 15.66 14.07 -1.11
C GLU A 170 14.18 14.30 -1.50
N ASN A 171 13.58 13.46 -2.36
CA ASN A 171 12.17 13.63 -2.80
C ASN A 171 11.48 12.31 -3.14
N TYR A 172 10.81 11.72 -2.14
CA TYR A 172 10.11 10.41 -2.23
C TYR A 172 8.81 10.36 -3.03
N ARG A 173 8.30 11.49 -3.52
CA ARG A 173 6.95 11.59 -4.09
C ARG A 173 6.99 11.93 -5.58
N ASN A 174 7.60 11.07 -6.38
CA ASN A 174 7.52 11.27 -7.81
C ASN A 174 7.16 9.98 -8.54
N GLN A 175 6.59 10.14 -9.71
CA GLN A 175 6.27 9.09 -10.67
C GLN A 175 7.46 8.16 -10.94
N ARG A 176 8.69 8.62 -10.76
CA ARG A 176 9.91 7.84 -10.92
C ARG A 176 9.98 6.68 -9.92
N LEU A 177 9.70 6.91 -8.62
CA LEU A 177 9.71 5.85 -7.60
C LEU A 177 8.65 4.78 -7.89
N GLU A 178 7.42 5.19 -8.24
CA GLU A 178 6.37 4.25 -8.62
C GLU A 178 6.79 3.38 -9.81
N ASN A 179 7.40 3.97 -10.83
CA ASN A 179 7.88 3.24 -12.01
C ASN A 179 9.01 2.25 -11.65
N ILE A 180 9.95 2.64 -10.78
CA ILE A 180 11.04 1.76 -10.31
C ILE A 180 10.47 0.58 -9.53
N ILE A 181 9.58 0.83 -8.56
CA ILE A 181 8.94 -0.22 -7.77
C ILE A 181 8.13 -1.15 -8.69
N LYS A 182 7.40 -0.59 -9.66
CA LYS A 182 6.60 -1.35 -10.62
C LYS A 182 7.48 -2.24 -11.53
N SER A 183 8.57 -1.70 -12.05
CA SER A 183 9.52 -2.45 -12.88
C SER A 183 10.13 -3.62 -12.09
N ARG A 184 10.60 -3.36 -10.88
CA ARG A 184 11.28 -4.36 -10.04
C ARG A 184 10.34 -5.45 -9.59
N ILE A 185 9.14 -5.12 -9.09
CA ILE A 185 8.13 -6.10 -8.72
C ILE A 185 7.72 -6.93 -9.93
N LYS A 186 7.54 -6.28 -11.09
CA LYS A 186 7.23 -7.01 -12.32
C LYS A 186 8.31 -8.04 -12.66
N HIS A 187 9.59 -7.66 -12.59
CA HIS A 187 10.71 -8.56 -12.88
C HIS A 187 10.76 -9.75 -11.89
N ILE A 188 10.52 -9.51 -10.58
CA ILE A 188 10.39 -10.57 -9.57
C ILE A 188 9.27 -11.55 -9.94
N LEU A 189 8.09 -11.05 -10.30
CA LEU A 189 6.94 -11.89 -10.64
C LEU A 189 7.18 -12.65 -11.95
N ASP A 190 7.78 -12.02 -12.95
CA ASP A 190 8.13 -12.64 -14.24
C ASP A 190 9.07 -13.83 -14.04
N ILE A 191 10.12 -13.67 -13.23
CA ILE A 191 11.09 -14.73 -12.94
C ILE A 191 10.45 -15.86 -12.13
N ALA A 192 9.70 -15.53 -11.07
CA ALA A 192 8.97 -16.54 -10.30
C ALA A 192 8.06 -17.38 -11.20
N TYR A 193 7.38 -16.71 -12.13
CA TYR A 193 6.48 -17.37 -13.07
C TYR A 193 7.22 -18.24 -14.08
N GLN A 194 8.32 -17.76 -14.66
CA GLN A 194 9.19 -18.52 -15.58
C GLN A 194 9.78 -19.74 -14.90
N GLN A 195 10.08 -19.65 -13.61
CA GLN A 195 10.61 -20.74 -12.82
C GLN A 195 9.52 -21.73 -12.33
N HIS A 196 8.27 -21.57 -12.78
CA HIS A 196 7.14 -22.41 -12.42
C HIS A 196 6.90 -22.52 -10.91
N ILE A 197 7.07 -21.40 -10.20
CA ILE A 197 6.78 -21.32 -8.77
C ILE A 197 5.27 -21.45 -8.56
N GLU A 198 4.85 -22.34 -7.67
CA GLU A 198 3.45 -22.57 -7.31
C GLU A 198 3.03 -21.62 -6.16
N VAL A 199 3.93 -21.46 -5.19
CA VAL A 199 3.71 -20.64 -4.00
C VAL A 199 4.80 -19.58 -3.88
N LEU A 200 4.41 -18.31 -3.87
CA LEU A 200 5.33 -17.19 -3.78
C LEU A 200 5.17 -16.50 -2.42
N ILE A 201 6.25 -16.48 -1.63
CA ILE A 201 6.32 -15.84 -0.33
C ILE A 201 6.95 -14.46 -0.51
N LEU A 202 6.11 -13.44 -0.39
CA LEU A 202 6.48 -12.03 -0.52
C LEU A 202 6.18 -11.33 0.79
N TRP A 203 7.08 -10.58 1.33
CA TRP A 203 6.81 -9.81 2.55
C TRP A 203 6.36 -8.37 2.22
N ALA A 204 6.18 -7.49 3.24
CA ALA A 204 6.01 -6.04 3.03
C ALA A 204 7.33 -5.43 2.54
N PHE A 205 7.64 -5.77 1.31
CA PHE A 205 8.88 -5.61 0.60
C PHE A 205 9.42 -4.19 0.74
N TRP A 206 10.61 -4.01 1.38
CA TRP A 206 11.32 -2.74 1.53
C TRP A 206 10.69 -1.67 2.43
N CYS A 207 9.56 -1.94 3.08
CA CYS A 207 8.83 -0.91 3.80
C CYS A 207 9.47 -0.48 5.12
N TRP A 208 10.34 -1.30 5.71
CA TRP A 208 10.93 -1.01 7.02
C TRP A 208 12.37 -0.50 6.94
N ALA A 209 13.30 -1.28 6.38
CA ALA A 209 14.73 -0.95 6.38
C ALA A 209 15.11 0.12 5.35
N PHE A 210 14.39 0.18 4.23
CA PHE A 210 14.68 1.06 3.10
C PHE A 210 13.65 2.16 2.89
N HIS A 211 12.69 2.32 3.82
CA HIS A 211 11.69 3.38 3.87
C HIS A 211 10.76 3.50 2.65
N ASN A 212 10.55 2.42 1.91
CA ASN A 212 9.58 2.43 0.82
C ASN A 212 8.14 2.52 1.36
N PRO A 213 7.27 3.37 0.75
CA PRO A 213 5.90 3.54 1.22
C PRO A 213 5.08 2.24 1.09
N PRO A 214 4.60 1.64 2.19
CA PRO A 214 3.90 0.34 2.14
C PRO A 214 2.61 0.38 1.33
N GLN A 215 1.91 1.52 1.31
CA GLN A 215 0.72 1.73 0.49
C GLN A 215 1.03 1.62 -1.01
N LEU A 216 2.16 2.21 -1.44
CA LEU A 216 2.60 2.15 -2.83
C LEU A 216 3.00 0.74 -3.22
N VAL A 217 3.81 0.09 -2.38
CA VAL A 217 4.28 -1.29 -2.60
C VAL A 217 3.10 -2.26 -2.69
N ALA A 218 2.16 -2.21 -1.73
CA ALA A 218 0.97 -3.05 -1.73
C ALA A 218 0.07 -2.78 -2.95
N LYS A 219 -0.12 -1.50 -3.34
CA LYS A 219 -0.87 -1.10 -4.55
C LYS A 219 -0.26 -1.71 -5.81
N VAL A 220 1.07 -1.60 -5.97
CA VAL A 220 1.77 -2.10 -7.15
C VAL A 220 1.70 -3.62 -7.23
N PHE A 221 1.90 -4.36 -6.12
CA PHE A 221 1.68 -5.80 -6.10
C PHE A 221 0.26 -6.16 -6.50
N LYS A 222 -0.75 -5.49 -5.94
CA LYS A 222 -2.17 -5.72 -6.27
C LYS A 222 -2.48 -5.48 -7.74
N GLU A 223 -1.86 -4.48 -8.36
CA GLU A 223 -2.02 -4.17 -9.77
C GLU A 223 -1.41 -5.28 -10.64
N LEU A 224 -0.15 -5.65 -10.38
CA LEU A 224 0.61 -6.56 -11.23
C LEU A 224 0.21 -8.02 -11.08
N LEU A 225 -0.15 -8.47 -9.86
CA LEU A 225 -0.54 -9.88 -9.62
C LEU A 225 -1.76 -10.32 -10.43
N LYS A 226 -2.54 -9.40 -10.99
CA LYS A 226 -3.68 -9.73 -11.86
C LYS A 226 -3.28 -10.40 -13.17
N ASP A 227 -2.03 -10.26 -13.58
CA ASP A 227 -1.50 -10.81 -14.82
C ASP A 227 -0.90 -12.21 -14.65
N TYR A 228 -0.92 -12.76 -13.41
CA TYR A 228 -0.31 -14.05 -13.05
C TYR A 228 -1.33 -14.99 -12.41
N ASP A 229 -1.12 -16.31 -12.56
CA ASP A 229 -1.94 -17.37 -11.98
C ASP A 229 -1.14 -18.29 -11.04
N PHE A 230 -0.38 -17.70 -10.10
CA PHE A 230 0.21 -18.47 -9.00
C PHE A 230 -0.88 -19.17 -8.19
N GLU A 231 -0.61 -20.33 -7.65
CA GLU A 231 -1.60 -21.00 -6.80
C GLU A 231 -1.83 -20.20 -5.51
N ILE A 232 -0.72 -19.77 -4.87
CA ILE A 232 -0.77 -18.97 -3.64
C ILE A 232 0.31 -17.89 -3.71
N VAL A 233 -0.05 -16.67 -3.30
CA VAL A 233 0.88 -15.62 -2.92
C VAL A 233 0.61 -15.27 -1.47
N GLU A 234 1.58 -15.50 -0.58
CA GLU A 234 1.48 -15.13 0.83
C GLU A 234 2.43 -13.97 1.14
N PHE A 235 1.88 -12.95 1.81
CA PHE A 235 2.64 -11.85 2.40
C PHE A 235 2.73 -12.08 3.91
N PRO A 236 3.76 -12.77 4.41
CA PRO A 236 3.98 -12.96 5.82
C PRO A 236 4.63 -11.71 6.41
N ILE A 237 3.87 -10.89 7.09
CA ILE A 237 4.32 -9.62 7.68
C ILE A 237 4.35 -9.78 9.19
N PHE A 238 5.52 -10.15 9.72
CA PHE A 238 5.69 -10.43 11.12
C PHE A 238 5.73 -9.15 11.98
N TYR A 239 4.92 -9.12 13.02
CA TYR A 239 4.95 -8.07 14.05
C TYR A 239 4.71 -8.67 15.45
N ARG A 240 5.29 -8.05 16.47
CA ARG A 240 5.20 -8.51 17.88
C ARG A 240 4.20 -7.71 18.71
N ASN A 241 3.90 -6.49 18.30
CA ASN A 241 2.99 -5.59 18.99
C ASN A 241 2.30 -4.67 17.98
N ASP A 242 1.25 -3.99 18.42
CA ASP A 242 0.40 -3.16 17.55
C ASP A 242 1.15 -2.00 16.85
N ILE A 243 2.28 -1.57 17.43
CA ILE A 243 3.11 -0.50 16.82
C ILE A 243 3.71 -0.94 15.48
N TRP A 244 3.95 -2.23 15.28
CA TRP A 244 4.53 -2.80 14.06
C TRP A 244 3.49 -3.41 13.12
N ALA A 245 2.21 -3.37 13.51
CA ALA A 245 1.12 -3.93 12.73
C ALA A 245 0.76 -3.10 11.48
N GLU A 246 1.24 -1.86 11.37
CA GLU A 246 0.84 -0.93 10.31
C GLU A 246 1.04 -1.50 8.90
N ASN A 247 2.22 -2.08 8.59
CA ASN A 247 2.45 -2.69 7.28
C ASN A 247 1.50 -3.87 7.04
N TYR A 248 1.24 -4.68 8.06
CA TYR A 248 0.28 -5.79 7.99
C TYR A 248 -1.12 -5.28 7.69
N ASP A 249 -1.57 -4.25 8.39
CA ASP A 249 -2.90 -3.68 8.21
C ASP A 249 -3.06 -3.03 6.83
N ILE A 250 -2.03 -2.32 6.34
CA ILE A 250 -2.01 -1.73 4.99
C ILE A 250 -2.15 -2.83 3.93
N PHE A 251 -1.35 -3.89 4.01
CA PHE A 251 -1.44 -5.01 3.07
C PHE A 251 -2.78 -5.72 3.18
N LYS A 252 -3.26 -6.00 4.39
CA LYS A 252 -4.55 -6.61 4.64
C LYS A 252 -5.70 -5.77 4.06
N GLN A 253 -5.69 -4.47 4.26
CA GLN A 253 -6.68 -3.56 3.67
C GLN A 253 -6.57 -3.52 2.15
N THR A 254 -5.34 -3.44 1.61
CA THR A 254 -5.12 -3.39 0.16
C THR A 254 -5.57 -4.65 -0.54
N PHE A 255 -5.28 -5.84 0.02
CA PHE A 255 -5.60 -7.14 -0.57
C PHE A 255 -6.92 -7.74 -0.08
N ASN A 256 -7.68 -7.05 0.74
CA ASN A 256 -9.01 -7.50 1.14
C ASN A 256 -9.99 -7.30 -0.04
N TRP A 257 -10.03 -8.29 -0.94
CA TRP A 257 -10.87 -8.29 -2.14
C TRP A 257 -12.35 -8.54 -1.84
N ASP A 258 -12.63 -9.13 -0.67
CA ASP A 258 -13.98 -9.55 -0.27
C ASP A 258 -14.74 -8.47 0.51
N ILE A 259 -14.05 -7.44 0.98
CA ILE A 259 -14.74 -6.26 1.50
C ILE A 259 -14.87 -5.29 0.34
N SER A 260 -16.01 -5.34 -0.35
CA SER A 260 -16.39 -4.24 -1.26
C SER A 260 -16.26 -2.92 -0.49
N ASP A 261 -15.91 -1.83 -1.17
CA ASP A 261 -15.89 -0.48 -0.56
C ASP A 261 -17.19 -0.23 0.23
N ASN A 262 -18.29 -0.86 -0.22
CA ASN A 262 -19.57 -0.89 0.44
C ASN A 262 -19.52 -1.53 1.85
N GLN A 263 -18.87 -2.69 2.01
CA GLN A 263 -18.72 -3.35 3.31
C GLN A 263 -17.70 -2.67 4.22
N LYS A 264 -16.57 -2.18 3.64
CA LYS A 264 -15.53 -1.48 4.40
C LYS A 264 -16.08 -0.22 5.08
N PHE A 265 -16.88 0.55 4.35
CA PHE A 265 -17.44 1.81 4.83
C PHE A 265 -18.92 1.72 5.21
N ASN A 266 -19.52 0.52 5.20
CA ASN A 266 -20.94 0.30 5.44
C ASN A 266 -21.82 1.25 4.59
N LEU A 267 -21.51 1.34 3.27
CA LEU A 267 -22.28 2.21 2.36
C LEU A 267 -23.75 1.77 2.23
N GLU A 268 -24.06 0.53 2.62
CA GLU A 268 -25.44 0.00 2.63
C GLU A 268 -26.39 0.86 3.48
N ARG A 269 -25.87 1.48 4.58
CA ARG A 269 -26.68 2.41 5.39
C ARG A 269 -27.27 3.58 4.60
N PHE A 270 -26.57 4.03 3.54
CA PHE A 270 -27.08 5.08 2.66
C PHE A 270 -28.11 4.54 1.69
N LYS A 271 -27.83 3.38 1.07
CA LYS A 271 -28.76 2.74 0.11
C LYS A 271 -30.10 2.40 0.75
N GLU A 272 -30.09 1.77 1.93
CA GLU A 272 -31.30 1.45 2.67
C GLU A 272 -32.14 2.72 2.96
N ALA A 273 -31.50 3.81 3.40
CA ALA A 273 -32.19 5.07 3.67
C ALA A 273 -32.69 5.76 2.39
N GLN A 274 -31.93 5.67 1.30
CA GLN A 274 -32.30 6.25 0.01
C GLN A 274 -33.40 5.44 -0.69
N ALA A 275 -33.41 4.12 -0.59
CA ALA A 275 -34.44 3.26 -1.19
C ALA A 275 -35.85 3.67 -0.79
N GLU A 276 -36.05 4.16 0.43
CA GLU A 276 -37.35 4.58 0.94
C GLU A 276 -37.69 6.05 0.65
N ASN A 277 -36.66 6.90 0.48
CA ASN A 277 -36.84 8.35 0.59
C ASN A 277 -36.29 9.16 -0.59
N TYR A 278 -35.54 8.54 -1.51
CA TYR A 278 -34.85 9.25 -2.59
C TYR A 278 -35.84 9.95 -3.53
N GLU A 279 -36.84 9.23 -4.03
CA GLU A 279 -37.84 9.78 -4.96
C GLU A 279 -38.58 10.99 -4.35
N ARG A 280 -38.91 10.90 -3.06
CA ARG A 280 -39.53 12.03 -2.34
C ARG A 280 -38.59 13.20 -2.23
N ALA A 281 -37.31 12.96 -1.89
CA ALA A 281 -36.33 14.03 -1.81
C ALA A 281 -36.16 14.74 -3.15
N LEU A 282 -36.11 14.00 -4.25
CA LEU A 282 -35.99 14.52 -5.61
C LEU A 282 -37.24 15.34 -6.00
N GLU A 283 -38.43 14.87 -5.63
CA GLU A 283 -39.70 15.59 -5.87
C GLU A 283 -39.76 16.89 -5.05
N GLU A 284 -39.35 16.89 -3.77
CA GLU A 284 -39.28 18.09 -2.94
C GLU A 284 -38.31 19.13 -3.52
N ILE A 285 -37.15 18.68 -4.02
CA ILE A 285 -36.19 19.58 -4.72
C ILE A 285 -36.82 20.17 -5.98
N ARG A 286 -37.46 19.36 -6.85
CA ARG A 286 -38.12 19.85 -8.07
C ARG A 286 -39.26 20.84 -7.78
N ASN A 287 -39.89 20.71 -6.58
CA ASN A 287 -40.94 21.62 -6.08
C ASN A 287 -40.41 22.82 -5.27
N TRP A 288 -39.07 23.02 -5.26
CA TRP A 288 -38.34 24.14 -4.61
C TRP A 288 -38.50 24.21 -3.09
N LYS A 289 -38.89 23.12 -2.47
CA LYS A 289 -39.19 23.15 -1.04
C LYS A 289 -38.91 21.82 -0.37
N LYS A 290 -37.86 21.80 0.44
CA LYS A 290 -37.60 20.68 1.31
C LYS A 290 -38.59 20.65 2.47
N GLU A 291 -39.34 19.58 2.63
CA GLU A 291 -40.35 19.38 3.66
C GLU A 291 -39.97 18.29 4.66
N THR A 292 -39.31 17.21 4.23
CA THR A 292 -39.04 16.04 5.07
C THR A 292 -37.56 15.89 5.47
N HIS A 293 -37.26 14.89 6.32
CA HIS A 293 -35.99 14.78 7.02
C HIS A 293 -35.04 13.80 6.35
N TRP A 294 -34.50 14.11 5.17
CA TRP A 294 -33.63 13.25 4.39
C TRP A 294 -32.21 13.78 4.16
N MET A 295 -31.89 14.97 4.62
CA MET A 295 -30.65 15.69 4.29
C MET A 295 -29.38 14.89 4.55
N TRP A 296 -29.33 14.13 5.66
CA TRP A 296 -28.12 13.45 6.12
C TRP A 296 -27.65 12.30 5.23
N TYR A 297 -28.55 11.60 4.55
CA TYR A 297 -28.25 10.45 3.69
C TYR A 297 -28.39 10.74 2.19
N ILE A 298 -28.99 11.85 1.82
CA ILE A 298 -29.05 12.32 0.43
C ILE A 298 -27.86 13.23 0.11
N PHE A 299 -27.52 14.16 1.02
CA PHE A 299 -26.34 15.03 0.96
C PHE A 299 -25.44 14.80 2.18
N PRO A 300 -24.72 13.63 2.21
CA PRO A 300 -23.92 13.30 3.37
C PRO A 300 -22.72 14.25 3.55
N GLN A 301 -22.39 14.51 4.80
CA GLN A 301 -21.33 15.43 5.20
C GLN A 301 -20.16 14.66 5.82
N ILE A 302 -19.01 15.33 5.91
CA ILE A 302 -17.89 14.84 6.72
C ILE A 302 -18.29 14.71 8.19
N ALA A 303 -17.77 13.69 8.87
CA ALA A 303 -17.99 13.48 10.31
C ALA A 303 -17.58 14.73 11.14
N TRP A 304 -18.03 14.79 12.39
CA TRP A 304 -17.77 15.86 13.37
C TRP A 304 -18.46 17.23 13.12
N LEU A 305 -19.17 17.41 12.01
CA LEU A 305 -19.98 18.64 11.81
C LEU A 305 -21.31 18.57 12.57
N GLY A 306 -21.88 17.38 12.74
CA GLY A 306 -23.13 17.17 13.46
C GLY A 306 -22.98 16.30 14.69
N HIS A 307 -23.81 16.56 15.72
CA HIS A 307 -23.76 15.85 17.01
C HIS A 307 -24.96 14.91 17.25
N SER A 308 -25.99 14.94 16.41
CA SER A 308 -27.15 14.06 16.56
C SER A 308 -26.81 12.63 16.14
N THR A 309 -27.51 11.65 16.71
CA THR A 309 -27.35 10.23 16.36
C THR A 309 -27.50 9.99 14.85
N ILE A 310 -28.44 10.69 14.21
CA ILE A 310 -28.69 10.55 12.77
C ILE A 310 -27.56 11.18 11.94
N SER A 311 -27.03 12.33 12.35
CA SER A 311 -25.88 12.95 11.66
C SER A 311 -24.62 12.09 11.79
N GLN A 312 -24.39 11.45 12.93
CA GLN A 312 -23.28 10.54 13.13
C GLN A 312 -23.44 9.24 12.30
N LYS A 313 -24.66 8.68 12.26
CA LYS A 313 -24.95 7.47 11.48
C LYS A 313 -24.63 7.64 9.99
N TYR A 314 -24.98 8.79 9.41
CA TYR A 314 -24.84 9.06 7.97
C TYR A 314 -23.69 10.01 7.64
N SER A 315 -22.73 10.20 8.54
CA SER A 315 -21.53 10.98 8.25
C SER A 315 -20.52 10.15 7.44
N ILE A 316 -19.76 10.81 6.59
CA ILE A 316 -18.60 10.30 5.89
C ILE A 316 -17.36 10.53 6.77
N THR A 317 -16.63 9.47 7.10
CA THR A 317 -15.54 9.53 8.09
C THR A 317 -14.19 9.92 7.51
N SER A 318 -14.01 9.80 6.19
CA SER A 318 -12.75 10.11 5.52
C SER A 318 -12.93 10.44 4.04
N LEU A 319 -11.88 10.96 3.41
CA LEU A 319 -11.86 11.20 1.97
C LEU A 319 -11.97 9.89 1.18
N GLU A 320 -11.38 8.80 1.68
CA GLU A 320 -11.46 7.47 1.06
C GLU A 320 -12.90 6.95 1.06
N GLU A 321 -13.66 7.20 2.13
CA GLU A 321 -15.10 6.85 2.17
C GLU A 321 -15.89 7.67 1.16
N ALA A 322 -15.61 8.97 1.01
CA ALA A 322 -16.25 9.81 -0.02
C ALA A 322 -15.94 9.32 -1.43
N ILE A 323 -14.69 8.92 -1.69
CA ILE A 323 -14.29 8.30 -2.97
C ILE A 323 -15.03 6.96 -3.19
N ALA A 324 -15.14 6.13 -2.16
CA ALA A 324 -15.85 4.86 -2.21
C ALA A 324 -17.35 5.06 -2.49
N TYR A 325 -17.96 6.08 -1.88
CA TYR A 325 -19.34 6.49 -2.14
C TYR A 325 -19.56 6.85 -3.61
N LEU A 326 -18.63 7.61 -4.21
CA LEU A 326 -18.71 7.98 -5.63
C LEU A 326 -18.40 6.81 -6.59
N LYS A 327 -17.70 5.77 -6.15
CA LYS A 327 -17.50 4.54 -6.95
C LYS A 327 -18.74 3.65 -6.98
N ASP A 328 -19.58 3.71 -5.97
CA ASP A 328 -20.85 3.01 -5.97
C ASP A 328 -21.81 3.66 -6.97
N LYS A 329 -22.26 2.91 -7.97
CA LYS A 329 -23.05 3.43 -9.09
C LYS A 329 -24.39 4.01 -8.65
N GLU A 330 -25.06 3.39 -7.69
CA GLU A 330 -26.37 3.81 -7.21
C GLU A 330 -26.25 5.12 -6.45
N LEU A 331 -25.36 5.16 -5.45
CA LEU A 331 -25.14 6.35 -4.62
C LEU A 331 -24.63 7.53 -5.43
N ARG A 332 -23.69 7.27 -6.36
CA ARG A 332 -23.20 8.30 -7.28
C ARG A 332 -24.33 8.87 -8.16
N ASN A 333 -25.12 7.99 -8.79
CA ASN A 333 -26.19 8.41 -9.67
C ASN A 333 -27.21 9.27 -8.93
N HIS A 334 -27.62 8.87 -7.74
CA HIS A 334 -28.55 9.62 -6.91
C HIS A 334 -27.98 11.00 -6.54
N LEU A 335 -26.73 11.08 -6.09
CA LEU A 335 -26.10 12.35 -5.74
C LEU A 335 -25.97 13.29 -6.94
N ILE A 336 -25.57 12.75 -8.11
CA ILE A 336 -25.47 13.54 -9.35
C ILE A 336 -26.86 13.99 -9.83
N GLU A 337 -27.85 13.10 -9.89
CA GLU A 337 -29.21 13.41 -10.36
C GLU A 337 -29.87 14.50 -9.52
N ILE A 338 -29.84 14.37 -8.19
CA ILE A 338 -30.45 15.37 -7.32
C ILE A 338 -29.69 16.71 -7.33
N SER A 339 -28.37 16.68 -7.55
CA SER A 339 -27.56 17.87 -7.76
C SER A 339 -27.90 18.57 -9.09
N LEU A 340 -28.14 17.80 -10.15
CA LEU A 340 -28.61 18.34 -11.42
C LEU A 340 -30.01 18.98 -11.28
N ALA A 341 -30.91 18.34 -10.52
CA ALA A 341 -32.24 18.90 -10.24
C ALA A 341 -32.14 20.25 -9.53
N LEU A 342 -31.18 20.44 -8.62
CA LEU A 342 -30.89 21.74 -8.01
C LEU A 342 -30.39 22.76 -9.04
N LEU A 343 -29.59 22.35 -10.01
CA LEU A 343 -29.09 23.24 -11.05
C LEU A 343 -30.19 23.69 -12.02
N ASP A 344 -31.21 22.87 -12.24
CA ASP A 344 -32.36 23.19 -13.10
C ASP A 344 -33.34 24.20 -12.49
N LEU A 345 -33.27 24.44 -11.18
CA LEU A 345 -34.10 25.44 -10.54
C LEU A 345 -33.76 26.85 -10.98
N LYS A 346 -34.73 27.75 -10.97
CA LYS A 346 -34.52 29.19 -11.28
C LYS A 346 -33.87 29.93 -10.11
N GLU A 347 -34.13 29.47 -8.91
CA GLU A 347 -33.63 30.01 -7.67
C GLU A 347 -32.13 29.75 -7.54
N ASN A 348 -31.42 30.75 -7.03
CA ASN A 348 -29.98 30.69 -6.75
C ASN A 348 -29.66 30.96 -5.26
N VAL A 349 -30.68 30.99 -4.41
CA VAL A 349 -30.56 31.14 -2.96
C VAL A 349 -30.91 29.81 -2.32
N SER A 350 -29.92 29.13 -1.72
CA SER A 350 -30.11 27.83 -1.13
C SER A 350 -31.10 27.81 0.02
N GLU A 351 -31.18 28.90 0.78
CA GLU A 351 -32.07 29.07 1.93
C GLU A 351 -33.56 29.15 1.54
N ASP A 352 -33.87 29.48 0.30
CA ASP A 352 -35.23 29.45 -0.23
C ASP A 352 -35.76 28.04 -0.48
N ILE A 353 -34.84 27.09 -0.77
CA ILE A 353 -35.13 25.69 -0.98
C ILE A 353 -35.00 24.90 0.31
N PHE A 354 -33.93 25.21 1.05
CA PHE A 354 -33.55 24.57 2.30
C PHE A 354 -33.69 25.54 3.46
N TRP A 355 -33.86 25.02 4.68
CA TRP A 355 -33.64 25.85 5.87
C TRP A 355 -32.15 26.16 6.00
N ILE A 356 -31.82 27.25 6.64
CA ILE A 356 -30.44 27.77 6.80
C ILE A 356 -29.45 26.65 7.16
N ILE A 357 -29.82 25.77 8.11
CA ILE A 357 -28.96 24.66 8.55
C ILE A 357 -28.77 23.63 7.43
N ASP A 358 -29.79 23.35 6.65
CA ASP A 358 -29.71 22.36 5.58
C ASP A 358 -28.99 22.94 4.32
N ALA A 359 -29.07 24.23 4.09
CA ALA A 359 -28.25 24.92 3.10
C ALA A 359 -26.74 24.78 3.43
N MET A 360 -26.37 24.97 4.70
CA MET A 360 -24.97 24.74 5.14
C MET A 360 -24.54 23.29 4.95
N LYS A 361 -25.43 22.32 5.12
CA LYS A 361 -25.14 20.90 4.88
C LYS A 361 -24.91 20.63 3.41
N LEU A 362 -25.67 21.25 2.51
CA LEU A 362 -25.46 21.13 1.07
C LEU A 362 -24.07 21.67 0.68
N GLN A 363 -23.67 22.85 1.20
CA GLN A 363 -22.33 23.39 0.96
C GLN A 363 -21.23 22.44 1.43
N SER A 364 -21.36 21.89 2.63
CA SER A 364 -20.43 20.92 3.19
C SER A 364 -20.34 19.64 2.35
N CYS A 365 -21.48 19.09 1.92
CA CYS A 365 -21.55 17.93 1.04
C CYS A 365 -20.84 18.18 -0.30
N MET A 366 -21.17 19.25 -0.99
CA MET A 366 -20.55 19.60 -2.28
C MET A 366 -19.05 19.84 -2.13
N THR A 367 -18.62 20.50 -1.05
CA THR A 367 -17.20 20.68 -0.73
C THR A 367 -16.49 19.33 -0.56
N LEU A 368 -17.06 18.42 0.23
CA LEU A 368 -16.50 17.09 0.48
C LEU A 368 -16.33 16.29 -0.81
N PHE A 369 -17.38 16.19 -1.61
CA PHE A 369 -17.34 15.38 -2.84
C PHE A 369 -16.54 16.03 -3.96
N LEU A 370 -16.39 17.36 -3.98
CA LEU A 370 -15.45 18.03 -4.86
C LEU A 370 -13.98 17.74 -4.47
N GLN A 371 -13.68 17.55 -3.18
CA GLN A 371 -12.34 17.08 -2.78
C GLN A 371 -12.10 15.60 -3.15
N ALA A 372 -13.16 14.79 -3.17
CA ALA A 372 -13.07 13.37 -3.58
C ALA A 372 -12.95 13.20 -5.10
N GLU A 373 -13.52 14.10 -5.89
CA GLU A 373 -13.47 14.13 -7.36
C GLU A 373 -13.32 15.57 -7.86
N PRO A 374 -12.08 16.13 -7.88
CA PRO A 374 -11.82 17.55 -8.13
C PRO A 374 -12.29 18.06 -9.50
N ASP A 375 -12.39 17.18 -10.50
CA ASP A 375 -12.81 17.54 -11.86
C ASP A 375 -14.33 17.38 -12.09
N ASN A 376 -15.11 17.15 -11.02
CA ASN A 376 -16.55 16.97 -11.14
C ASN A 376 -17.28 18.31 -11.37
N GLU A 377 -17.73 18.52 -12.59
CA GLU A 377 -18.40 19.76 -13.02
C GLU A 377 -19.74 19.98 -12.29
N VAL A 378 -20.47 18.92 -11.89
CA VAL A 378 -21.78 19.04 -11.24
C VAL A 378 -21.63 19.64 -9.83
N PHE A 379 -20.71 19.10 -9.01
CA PHE A 379 -20.47 19.60 -7.66
C PHE A 379 -19.94 21.03 -7.68
N ASN A 380 -19.03 21.32 -8.62
CA ASN A 380 -18.52 22.66 -8.83
C ASN A 380 -19.64 23.65 -9.25
N SER A 381 -20.55 23.24 -10.14
CA SER A 381 -21.66 24.07 -10.59
C SER A 381 -22.67 24.37 -9.48
N VAL A 382 -22.95 23.43 -8.58
CA VAL A 382 -23.79 23.67 -7.41
C VAL A 382 -23.15 24.68 -6.47
N LEU A 383 -21.86 24.56 -6.19
CA LEU A 383 -21.11 25.53 -5.38
C LEU A 383 -21.10 26.91 -6.06
N GLN A 384 -20.92 26.96 -7.38
CA GLN A 384 -21.02 28.20 -8.14
C GLN A 384 -22.39 28.86 -7.99
N LYS A 385 -23.46 28.12 -8.22
CA LYS A 385 -24.82 28.63 -8.27
C LYS A 385 -25.30 29.16 -6.92
N PHE A 386 -25.06 28.41 -5.85
CA PHE A 386 -25.66 28.66 -4.53
C PHE A 386 -24.70 29.30 -3.55
N TYR A 387 -23.37 29.20 -3.73
CA TYR A 387 -22.36 29.58 -2.76
C TYR A 387 -21.24 30.42 -3.40
N ASN A 388 -21.41 30.89 -4.64
CA ASN A 388 -20.43 31.71 -5.34
C ASN A 388 -18.99 31.15 -5.28
N TRP A 389 -18.86 29.83 -5.47
CA TRP A 389 -17.63 29.02 -5.33
C TRP A 389 -17.02 28.97 -3.92
N GLU A 390 -17.71 29.47 -2.88
CA GLU A 390 -17.22 29.34 -1.52
C GLU A 390 -17.34 27.92 -1.03
N LEU A 391 -16.19 27.32 -0.71
CA LEU A 391 -16.11 25.99 -0.09
C LEU A 391 -16.41 26.12 1.40
N ASP A 392 -17.02 25.05 1.99
CA ASP A 392 -17.22 25.03 3.44
C ASP A 392 -15.88 24.93 4.20
N PRO A 393 -15.46 25.97 4.94
CA PRO A 393 -14.16 26.00 5.60
C PRO A 393 -14.05 24.97 6.73
N ARG A 394 -15.17 24.53 7.33
CA ARG A 394 -15.18 23.50 8.38
C ARG A 394 -14.89 22.13 7.79
N THR A 395 -15.52 21.80 6.67
CA THR A 395 -15.22 20.55 5.94
C THR A 395 -13.75 20.49 5.52
N LEU A 396 -13.21 21.58 4.97
CA LEU A 396 -11.80 21.64 4.61
C LEU A 396 -10.87 21.51 5.82
N SER A 397 -11.20 22.14 6.93
CA SER A 397 -10.43 22.05 8.19
C SER A 397 -10.40 20.61 8.72
N ILE A 398 -11.54 19.93 8.73
CA ILE A 398 -11.62 18.51 9.18
C ILE A 398 -10.82 17.60 8.26
N LEU A 399 -10.97 17.74 6.95
CA LEU A 399 -10.19 16.96 5.98
C LEU A 399 -8.68 17.20 6.13
N TRP A 400 -8.30 18.44 6.47
CA TRP A 400 -6.90 18.79 6.74
C TRP A 400 -6.39 18.17 8.04
N VAL A 401 -7.15 18.23 9.13
CA VAL A 401 -6.79 17.59 10.40
C VAL A 401 -6.67 16.08 10.23
N LEU A 402 -7.60 15.45 9.54
CA LEU A 402 -7.51 14.03 9.20
C LEU A 402 -6.27 13.71 8.37
N TRP A 403 -5.91 14.60 7.44
CA TRP A 403 -4.69 14.46 6.66
C TRP A 403 -3.44 14.67 7.53
N GLU A 404 -3.44 15.66 8.44
CA GLU A 404 -2.35 15.89 9.38
C GLU A 404 -2.23 14.79 10.44
N GLU A 405 -3.35 14.27 10.95
CA GLU A 405 -3.34 13.13 11.87
C GLU A 405 -2.81 11.85 11.18
N LEU A 406 -3.18 11.61 9.93
CA LEU A 406 -2.63 10.54 9.13
C LEU A 406 -1.14 10.76 8.89
N HIS A 407 -0.73 11.98 8.56
CA HIS A 407 0.68 12.35 8.41
C HIS A 407 1.45 12.30 9.74
N ALA A 408 0.87 12.77 10.84
CA ALA A 408 1.51 12.70 12.16
C ALA A 408 1.64 11.26 12.67
N LYS A 409 0.69 10.37 12.36
CA LYS A 409 0.83 8.93 12.61
C LYS A 409 1.93 8.33 11.76
N ILE A 410 2.02 8.72 10.50
CA ILE A 410 3.11 8.32 9.59
C ILE A 410 4.45 8.87 10.13
N GLU A 411 4.50 10.13 10.58
CA GLU A 411 5.69 10.78 11.15
C GLU A 411 6.07 10.24 12.53
N SER A 412 5.13 9.93 13.41
CA SER A 412 5.40 9.38 14.74
C SER A 412 5.87 7.93 14.72
N SER A 413 5.59 7.21 13.65
CA SER A 413 6.16 5.88 13.39
C SER A 413 7.62 5.93 12.91
N TRP A 414 8.19 7.13 12.68
CA TRP A 414 9.54 7.33 12.18
C TRP A 414 10.50 7.76 13.30
N PRO A 415 11.40 6.93 13.74
CA PRO A 415 12.37 7.30 14.77
C PRO A 415 13.62 7.92 14.13
N ASN A 416 13.58 9.11 13.55
CA ASN A 416 14.80 9.86 13.31
C ASN A 416 14.68 11.36 13.00
N LYS A 417 15.65 12.05 13.53
CA LYS A 417 15.97 13.46 13.76
C LYS A 417 16.13 14.35 12.50
N TYR A 418 15.99 13.82 11.28
CA TYR A 418 16.33 14.53 10.04
C TYR A 418 15.18 15.28 9.34
N ILE A 419 13.94 15.13 9.83
CA ILE A 419 12.79 15.88 9.29
C ILE A 419 12.74 17.33 9.83
N TRP A 420 13.59 17.68 10.80
CA TRP A 420 13.54 18.94 11.50
C TRP A 420 14.17 20.12 10.73
N ASP A 421 14.97 19.88 9.70
CA ASP A 421 15.66 20.96 8.97
C ASP A 421 14.79 21.70 7.97
N ASN A 422 13.64 21.14 7.53
CA ASN A 422 12.69 21.83 6.64
C ASN A 422 11.49 22.47 7.36
N LYS A 423 11.52 22.57 8.69
CA LYS A 423 10.44 23.17 9.49
C LYS A 423 10.17 24.64 9.17
N GLU A 424 11.17 25.36 8.72
CA GLU A 424 11.06 26.79 8.37
C GLU A 424 10.32 26.96 7.02
N GLU A 425 10.58 26.16 6.04
CA GLU A 425 9.92 26.18 4.73
C GLU A 425 8.43 25.78 4.86
N PHE A 426 8.15 24.79 5.72
CA PHE A 426 6.78 24.35 6.02
C PHE A 426 6.00 25.41 6.81
N LYS A 427 6.66 26.11 7.75
CA LYS A 427 6.07 27.25 8.46
C LYS A 427 5.79 28.42 7.51
N GLU A 428 6.66 28.65 6.53
CA GLU A 428 6.48 29.70 5.54
C GLU A 428 5.33 29.41 4.58
N LEU A 429 5.17 28.14 4.17
CA LEU A 429 4.03 27.67 3.38
C LEU A 429 2.72 27.74 4.17
N SER A 430 2.72 27.35 5.44
CA SER A 430 1.55 27.48 6.34
C SER A 430 1.17 28.94 6.54
N LYS A 431 2.15 29.82 6.68
CA LYS A 431 1.93 31.26 6.84
C LYS A 431 1.40 31.93 5.56
N LYS A 432 1.94 31.58 4.40
CA LYS A 432 1.43 32.03 3.09
C LYS A 432 -0.01 31.56 2.86
N ARG A 433 -0.36 30.38 3.34
CA ARG A 433 -1.70 29.83 3.26
C ARG A 433 -2.68 30.53 4.21
N GLU A 434 -2.28 30.79 5.47
CA GLU A 434 -3.10 31.58 6.38
C GLU A 434 -3.37 33.01 5.84
N GLU A 435 -2.39 33.59 5.16
CA GLU A 435 -2.54 34.86 4.48
C GLU A 435 -3.48 34.78 3.27
N LEU A 436 -3.47 33.70 2.54
CA LEU A 436 -4.41 33.40 1.44
C LEU A 436 -5.83 33.22 1.98
N ILE A 437 -6.01 32.45 3.05
CA ILE A 437 -7.31 32.24 3.69
C ILE A 437 -7.85 33.58 4.24
N LYS A 438 -6.99 34.43 4.85
CA LYS A 438 -7.38 35.77 5.29
C LYS A 438 -7.70 36.71 4.14
N LYS A 439 -7.11 36.53 2.96
CA LYS A 439 -7.43 37.32 1.76
C LYS A 439 -8.70 36.85 1.07
N MET A 440 -9.04 35.56 1.18
CA MET A 440 -10.28 34.98 0.64
C MET A 440 -11.48 35.21 1.57
N GLY A 441 -11.26 35.52 2.84
CA GLY A 441 -12.31 35.85 3.82
C GLY A 441 -12.58 37.35 3.99
N LYS A 442 -12.21 38.17 3.01
CA LYS A 442 -12.57 39.56 2.81
C LYS A 442 -13.19 39.69 1.42
#